data_3339b7ea90326f5a7d318c165358b987
#
_entry.id   3339b7ea90326f5a7d318c165358b987
#
_cell.length_a   1.000
_cell.length_b   1.000
_cell.length_c   1.000
_cell.angle_alpha   90.00
_cell.angle_beta   90.00
_cell.angle_gamma   90.00
#
_symmetry.space_group_name_H-M   'P 1'
#
loop_
_entity.id
_entity.type
_entity.pdbx_description
1 polymer ?
#
loop_
_entity_poly.entity_id
_entity_poly.type
_entity_poly.pdbx_seq_one_letter_code
_entity_poly.pdbx_strand_id
1 'polypeptide(L)' 'MLEIPLNELSADALQGVLEEYVSRDGTDYGELELSLQQKTQRLLQQWQRKEVVLVFDNDTESTSFLNREEWQRILNAN' A
#
# COMPACT_ATOMS: atom_id res chain seq x y z
N MET A 1 12.07 -5.39 7.64
CA MET A 1 10.72 -5.04 7.17
C MET A 1 9.68 -5.97 7.73
N LEU A 2 8.55 -5.42 8.07
CA LEU A 2 7.43 -6.20 8.61
C LEU A 2 6.21 -6.03 7.73
N GLU A 3 5.57 -7.14 7.42
CA GLU A 3 4.28 -7.08 6.73
C GLU A 3 3.19 -6.73 7.73
N ILE A 4 2.31 -5.83 7.33
CA ILE A 4 1.16 -5.42 8.14
C ILE A 4 -0.09 -6.00 7.50
N PRO A 5 -0.74 -6.97 8.14
CA PRO A 5 -1.96 -7.54 7.58
C PRO A 5 -3.10 -6.54 7.55
N LEU A 6 -3.90 -6.63 6.50
CA LEU A 6 -5.03 -5.74 6.29
C LEU A 6 -5.99 -5.75 7.48
N ASN A 7 -6.26 -6.93 8.00
CA ASN A 7 -7.26 -7.09 9.04
C ASN A 7 -6.80 -6.67 10.44
N GLU A 8 -5.54 -6.29 10.57
CA GLU A 8 -5.04 -5.77 11.84
C GLU A 8 -5.24 -4.26 11.98
N LEU A 9 -5.68 -3.62 10.92
CA LEU A 9 -5.87 -2.18 10.93
C LEU A 9 -7.34 -1.84 11.16
N SER A 10 -7.58 -0.81 11.95
CA SER A 10 -8.93 -0.27 12.06
C SER A 10 -9.31 0.40 10.75
N ALA A 11 -10.60 0.66 10.58
CA ALA A 11 -11.08 1.31 9.36
C ALA A 11 -10.40 2.66 9.14
N ASP A 12 -10.24 3.43 10.23
CA ASP A 12 -9.62 4.74 10.13
C ASP A 12 -8.13 4.63 9.80
N ALA A 13 -7.43 3.69 10.42
CA ALA A 13 -6.01 3.49 10.15
C ALA A 13 -5.80 3.01 8.72
N LEU A 14 -6.65 2.12 8.26
CA LEU A 14 -6.60 1.59 6.91
C LEU A 14 -6.77 2.71 5.89
N GLN A 15 -7.77 3.53 6.08
CA GLN A 15 -8.03 4.64 5.17
C GLN A 15 -6.86 5.62 5.18
N GLY A 16 -6.32 5.92 6.36
CA GLY A 16 -5.18 6.82 6.48
C GLY A 16 -3.96 6.33 5.73
N VAL A 17 -3.65 5.05 5.86
CA VAL A 17 -2.51 4.46 5.16
C VAL A 17 -2.69 4.54 3.65
N LEU A 18 -3.89 4.21 3.17
CA LEU A 18 -4.18 4.23 1.74
C LEU A 18 -4.07 5.64 1.18
N GLU A 19 -4.65 6.61 1.87
CA GLU A 19 -4.61 7.99 1.42
C GLU A 19 -3.19 8.55 1.43
N GLU A 20 -2.44 8.23 2.47
CA GLU A 20 -1.07 8.69 2.56
C GLU A 20 -0.24 8.16 1.39
N TYR A 21 -0.37 6.89 1.10
CA TYR A 21 0.40 6.28 0.03
C TYR A 21 0.01 6.86 -1.33
N VAL A 22 -1.27 6.98 -1.59
CA VAL A 22 -1.77 7.50 -2.86
C VAL A 22 -1.37 8.96 -3.03
N SER A 23 -1.44 9.75 -1.97
CA SER A 23 -1.06 11.15 -2.01
C SER A 23 0.43 11.33 -2.24
N ARG A 24 1.24 10.47 -1.64
CA ARG A 24 2.68 10.54 -1.79
C ARG A 24 3.12 10.25 -3.22
N ASP A 25 2.40 9.38 -3.88
CA ASP A 25 2.72 9.02 -5.25
C ASP A 25 2.69 10.23 -6.17
N GLY A 26 1.88 11.19 -5.86
CA GLY A 26 1.95 12.54 -6.41
C GLY A 26 1.86 12.65 -7.91
N THR A 27 1.63 11.58 -8.59
CA THR A 27 1.62 11.60 -10.03
C THR A 27 0.27 12.02 -10.52
N ASP A 28 0.31 13.16 -11.10
CA ASP A 28 -0.85 13.71 -11.74
C ASP A 28 -0.86 13.19 -13.16
N TYR A 29 -1.70 12.22 -13.39
CA TYR A 29 -1.79 11.59 -14.71
C TYR A 29 -2.78 12.33 -15.60
N GLY A 30 -2.69 13.57 -15.65
CA GLY A 30 -3.41 14.49 -16.52
C GLY A 30 -4.70 14.06 -17.18
N GLU A 31 -4.76 12.91 -17.76
CA GLU A 31 -5.91 12.53 -18.57
C GLU A 31 -6.93 11.64 -17.88
N LEU A 32 -6.48 10.89 -16.90
CA LEU A 32 -7.38 10.04 -16.15
C LEU A 32 -7.29 10.43 -14.69
N GLU A 33 -7.97 11.49 -14.39
CA GLU A 33 -8.01 11.97 -13.03
C GLU A 33 -8.94 11.09 -12.22
N LEU A 34 -8.36 10.05 -11.67
CA LEU A 34 -9.06 9.30 -10.65
C LEU A 34 -9.07 10.13 -9.39
N SER A 35 -10.21 10.24 -8.75
CA SER A 35 -10.28 10.91 -7.47
C SER A 35 -9.43 10.15 -6.45
N LEU A 36 -9.07 10.83 -5.38
CA LEU A 36 -8.33 10.19 -4.30
C LEU A 36 -9.08 8.95 -3.80
N GLN A 37 -10.38 9.06 -3.67
CA GLN A 37 -11.21 7.96 -3.21
C GLN A 37 -11.14 6.76 -4.16
N GLN A 38 -11.17 7.01 -5.45
CA GLN A 38 -11.09 5.92 -6.43
C GLN A 38 -9.74 5.24 -6.40
N LYS A 39 -8.67 6.01 -6.23
CA LYS A 39 -7.33 5.45 -6.14
C LYS A 39 -7.17 4.60 -4.89
N THR A 40 -7.67 5.08 -3.76
CA THR A 40 -7.58 4.31 -2.52
C THR A 40 -8.40 3.04 -2.59
N GLN A 41 -9.58 3.08 -3.20
CA GLN A 41 -10.40 1.88 -3.36
C GLN A 41 -9.73 0.86 -4.26
N ARG A 42 -9.10 1.31 -5.33
CA ARG A 42 -8.38 0.41 -6.22
C ARG A 42 -7.23 -0.28 -5.50
N LEU A 43 -6.47 0.48 -4.74
CA LEU A 43 -5.37 -0.07 -3.96
C LEU A 43 -5.87 -1.04 -2.91
N LEU A 44 -6.96 -0.71 -2.26
CA LEU A 44 -7.56 -1.59 -1.27
C LEU A 44 -7.97 -2.92 -1.88
N GLN A 45 -8.58 -2.89 -3.07
CA GLN A 45 -8.96 -4.11 -3.75
C GLN A 45 -7.76 -4.99 -4.07
N GLN A 46 -6.67 -4.38 -4.53
CA GLN A 46 -5.44 -5.11 -4.78
C GLN A 46 -4.90 -5.75 -3.52
N TRP A 47 -4.97 -5.03 -2.42
CA TRP A 47 -4.51 -5.54 -1.13
C TRP A 47 -5.41 -6.70 -0.67
N GLN A 48 -6.71 -6.57 -0.84
CA GLN A 48 -7.66 -7.63 -0.47
C GLN A 48 -7.43 -8.89 -1.29
N ARG A 49 -7.03 -8.74 -2.54
CA ARG A 49 -6.74 -9.86 -3.43
C ARG A 49 -5.33 -10.42 -3.23
N LYS A 50 -4.59 -9.83 -2.30
CA LYS A 50 -3.20 -10.20 -2.01
C LYS A 50 -2.26 -9.99 -3.18
N GLU A 51 -2.60 -9.05 -4.04
CA GLU A 51 -1.71 -8.65 -5.14
C GLU A 51 -0.61 -7.73 -4.64
N VAL A 52 -0.89 -6.99 -3.57
CA VAL A 52 0.09 -6.13 -2.92
C VAL A 52 0.07 -6.40 -1.42
N VAL A 53 1.16 -6.06 -0.77
CA VAL A 53 1.28 -6.16 0.68
C VAL A 53 1.76 -4.83 1.22
N LEU A 54 1.31 -4.50 2.42
CA LEU A 54 1.81 -3.33 3.13
C LEU A 54 2.95 -3.76 4.02
N VAL A 55 4.08 -3.08 3.92
CA VAL A 55 5.25 -3.39 4.74
C VAL A 55 5.70 -2.13 5.47
N PHE A 56 6.24 -2.34 6.66
CA PHE A 56 6.84 -1.27 7.45
C PHE A 56 8.34 -1.43 7.43
N ASP A 57 9.02 -0.34 7.09
CA ASP A 57 10.48 -0.30 7.07
C ASP A 57 10.95 0.37 8.35
N ASN A 58 11.68 -0.38 9.17
CA ASN A 58 12.18 0.13 10.44
C ASN A 58 13.27 1.19 10.26
N ASP A 59 14.03 1.10 9.17
CA ASP A 59 15.12 2.03 8.95
C ASP A 59 14.63 3.43 8.63
N THR A 60 13.60 3.52 7.81
CA THR A 60 13.02 4.81 7.43
C THR A 60 11.79 5.16 8.24
N GLU A 61 11.31 4.22 9.05
CA GLU A 61 10.08 4.37 9.83
C GLU A 61 8.89 4.75 8.93
N SER A 62 8.82 4.13 7.77
CA SER A 62 7.76 4.43 6.81
C SER A 62 7.12 3.14 6.33
N THR A 63 5.93 3.30 5.79
CA THR A 63 5.21 2.19 5.19
C THR A 63 5.21 2.34 3.68
N SER A 64 5.14 1.21 2.99
CA SER A 64 5.00 1.21 1.54
C SER A 64 4.31 -0.06 1.10
N PHE A 65 3.75 0.00 -0.11
CA PHE A 65 3.13 -1.17 -0.71
C PHE A 65 4.09 -1.78 -1.71
N LEU A 66 4.25 -3.09 -1.61
CA LEU A 66 5.05 -3.86 -2.56
C LEU A 66 4.13 -4.85 -3.24
N ASN A 67 4.43 -5.21 -4.49
CA ASN A 67 3.69 -6.30 -5.08
C ASN A 67 4.15 -7.61 -4.43
N ARG A 68 3.32 -8.63 -4.58
CA ARG A 68 3.55 -9.89 -3.89
C ARG A 68 4.88 -10.53 -4.28
N GLU A 69 5.24 -10.43 -5.55
CA GLU A 69 6.48 -11.01 -6.03
C GLU A 69 7.70 -10.36 -5.40
N GLU A 70 7.67 -9.04 -5.30
CA GLU A 70 8.76 -8.31 -4.66
C GLU A 70 8.90 -8.71 -3.20
N TRP A 71 7.78 -8.83 -2.50
CA TRP A 71 7.79 -9.22 -1.11
C TRP A 71 8.34 -10.63 -0.94
N GLN A 72 7.94 -11.55 -1.82
CA GLN A 72 8.46 -12.91 -1.78
C GLN A 72 9.97 -12.95 -2.00
N ARG A 73 10.48 -12.14 -2.89
CA ARG A 73 11.93 -12.06 -3.11
C ARG A 73 12.65 -11.58 -1.87
N ILE A 74 12.10 -10.60 -1.19
CA ILE A 74 12.70 -10.07 0.04
C ILE A 74 12.73 -11.17 1.11
N LEU A 75 11.64 -11.90 1.25
CA LEU A 75 11.56 -12.98 2.22
C LEU A 75 12.54 -14.11 1.89
N ASN A 76 12.72 -14.40 0.62
CA ASN A 76 13.60 -15.48 0.18
C ASN A 76 15.07 -15.08 0.16
N ALA A 77 15.36 -13.81 0.22
CA ALA A 77 16.72 -13.32 0.15
C ALA A 77 17.50 -13.51 1.45
N ASN A 78 16.83 -13.91 2.49
CA ASN A 78 17.49 -14.14 3.78
C ASN A 78 17.94 -15.58 3.92
#